data_165ea67d38c68f47f30bdc619acb722e
#
_entry.id   165ea67d38c68f47f30bdc619acb722e
#
_cell.length_a   1.000
_cell.length_b   1.000
_cell.length_c   1.000
_cell.angle_alpha   90.00
_cell.angle_beta   90.00
_cell.angle_gamma   90.00
#
_symmetry.space_group_name_H-M   'P 1'
#
loop_
_entity.id
_entity.type
_entity.pdbx_description
1 polymer ?
#
loop_
_entity_poly.entity_id
_entity_poly.type
_entity_poly.pdbx_seq_one_letter_code
_entity_poly.pdbx_strand_id
1 'polypeptide(L)'
;LPSRPGRGCIALQNDEIPEPKRMSPLSSAPANATRVAPPLEAARSYPAKPADVYLFGTCVIDVFFPGAGMDAIRLLEREGIRVHFPQAQSCCGQPAYTSGYTDEAREVARAQLALFAGDWPVVIPSGSCAGMFRHHYFELFKDEPETLQQVASLSARTFELAEFLLEVCKVRFEHTGAPVRLALHTSCSARREMNTHLHGRALLAQLAGVERVEHDHESECCGFGGSFSVRMPEISGAMVQDKTAALKGSGAAEVVSADCGCLLNINGCFEKQGDTLRGEHLASFLLRRTTSASTGGVR
;
A
#
# COMPACT_ATOMS: atom_id res chain seq x y z
N LEU A 1 -46.44 -16.53 -23.28
CA LEU A 1 -44.99 -16.44 -23.06
C LEU A 1 -44.42 -17.83 -22.93
N PRO A 2 -43.49 -18.33 -23.78
CA PRO A 2 -42.94 -19.66 -23.72
C PRO A 2 -41.79 -19.72 -22.66
N SER A 3 -41.77 -20.84 -21.92
CA SER A 3 -40.82 -21.27 -20.93
C SER A 3 -39.38 -21.41 -21.52
N ARG A 4 -38.38 -20.85 -20.83
CA ARG A 4 -36.95 -21.03 -21.16
C ARG A 4 -36.47 -22.42 -20.70
N PRO A 5 -35.68 -23.14 -21.52
CA PRO A 5 -35.09 -24.41 -21.11
C PRO A 5 -33.91 -24.18 -20.15
N GLY A 6 -33.81 -25.10 -19.17
CA GLY A 6 -32.75 -25.08 -18.14
C GLY A 6 -31.35 -25.22 -18.73
N ARG A 7 -30.41 -24.46 -18.18
CA ARG A 7 -28.96 -24.60 -18.46
C ARG A 7 -28.46 -25.84 -17.73
N GLY A 8 -28.07 -26.86 -18.48
CA GLY A 8 -27.39 -28.02 -17.97
C GLY A 8 -26.04 -27.66 -17.37
N CYS A 9 -25.70 -28.27 -16.24
CA CYS A 9 -24.36 -28.24 -15.66
C CYS A 9 -23.35 -28.79 -16.67
N ILE A 10 -22.36 -27.99 -17.06
CA ILE A 10 -21.19 -28.47 -17.79
C ILE A 10 -20.36 -29.27 -16.78
N ALA A 11 -20.33 -30.60 -16.93
CA ALA A 11 -19.37 -31.44 -16.23
C ALA A 11 -17.96 -31.08 -16.74
N LEU A 12 -17.13 -30.51 -15.88
CA LEU A 12 -15.69 -30.34 -16.17
C LEU A 12 -15.11 -31.76 -16.23
N GLN A 13 -14.58 -32.14 -17.40
CA GLN A 13 -13.77 -33.34 -17.55
C GLN A 13 -12.50 -33.15 -16.71
N ASN A 14 -12.17 -34.18 -15.93
CA ASN A 14 -10.91 -34.27 -15.21
C ASN A 14 -9.78 -34.46 -16.22
N ASP A 15 -9.21 -33.35 -16.70
CA ASP A 15 -7.90 -33.39 -17.35
C ASP A 15 -6.85 -33.61 -16.26
N GLU A 16 -6.08 -34.66 -16.37
CA GLU A 16 -5.03 -35.05 -15.44
C GLU A 16 -4.04 -33.89 -15.29
N ILE A 17 -3.95 -33.33 -14.08
CA ILE A 17 -2.93 -32.35 -13.73
C ILE A 17 -1.58 -33.07 -13.82
N PRO A 18 -0.65 -32.65 -14.68
CA PRO A 18 0.66 -33.27 -14.77
C PRO A 18 1.37 -33.14 -13.42
N GLU A 19 1.93 -34.26 -12.93
CA GLU A 19 2.70 -34.29 -11.69
C GLU A 19 3.83 -33.24 -11.72
N PRO A 20 4.05 -32.49 -10.63
CA PRO A 20 5.13 -31.51 -10.56
C PRO A 20 6.47 -32.25 -10.69
N LYS A 21 7.26 -31.84 -11.68
CA LYS A 21 8.63 -32.34 -11.85
C LYS A 21 9.38 -32.18 -10.52
N ARG A 22 9.90 -33.29 -9.99
CA ARG A 22 10.73 -33.27 -8.78
C ARG A 22 11.90 -32.29 -9.00
N MET A 23 11.88 -31.20 -8.23
CA MET A 23 13.01 -30.29 -8.17
C MET A 23 14.21 -31.05 -7.62
N SER A 24 15.34 -30.96 -8.31
CA SER A 24 16.63 -31.43 -7.78
C SER A 24 16.93 -30.72 -6.46
N PRO A 25 17.58 -31.39 -5.48
CA PRO A 25 17.89 -30.72 -4.22
C PRO A 25 18.77 -29.50 -4.48
N LEU A 26 18.31 -28.36 -3.99
CA LEU A 26 19.07 -27.11 -3.99
C LEU A 26 20.40 -27.37 -3.31
N SER A 27 21.50 -27.16 -4.03
CA SER A 27 22.84 -27.09 -3.49
C SER A 27 22.85 -26.16 -2.27
N SER A 28 23.30 -26.67 -1.13
CA SER A 28 23.42 -25.90 0.10
C SER A 28 24.38 -24.73 -0.12
N ALA A 29 23.81 -23.54 -0.35
CA ALA A 29 24.55 -22.30 -0.27
C ALA A 29 25.00 -22.08 1.18
N PRO A 30 26.22 -21.59 1.43
CA PRO A 30 26.75 -21.42 2.78
C PRO A 30 25.86 -20.43 3.55
N ALA A 31 25.38 -20.88 4.69
CA ALA A 31 24.58 -20.10 5.63
C ALA A 31 25.46 -19.10 6.40
N ASN A 32 26.05 -18.11 5.73
CA ASN A 32 26.69 -16.97 6.41
C ASN A 32 26.94 -15.81 5.43
N ALA A 33 25.93 -15.37 4.69
CA ALA A 33 25.94 -14.00 4.21
C ALA A 33 25.36 -13.16 5.36
N THR A 34 26.23 -12.54 6.14
CA THR A 34 25.87 -11.47 7.05
C THR A 34 25.11 -10.44 6.22
N ARG A 35 23.77 -10.42 6.34
CA ARG A 35 22.98 -9.33 5.81
C ARG A 35 23.45 -8.09 6.56
N VAL A 36 24.32 -7.32 5.92
CA VAL A 36 24.60 -5.95 6.35
C VAL A 36 23.25 -5.26 6.28
N ALA A 37 22.69 -4.93 7.44
CA ALA A 37 21.52 -4.06 7.50
C ALA A 37 21.87 -2.81 6.70
N PRO A 38 20.98 -2.33 5.81
CA PRO A 38 21.22 -1.05 5.14
C PRO A 38 21.52 -0.03 6.22
N PRO A 39 22.47 0.89 6.02
CA PRO A 39 22.75 1.94 6.98
C PRO A 39 21.43 2.62 7.30
N LEU A 40 21.18 2.88 8.60
CA LEU A 40 20.08 3.73 9.05
C LEU A 40 20.05 4.92 8.10
N GLU A 41 18.96 5.08 7.34
CA GLU A 41 18.83 6.17 6.38
C GLU A 41 19.20 7.47 7.12
N ALA A 42 20.24 8.15 6.64
CA ALA A 42 20.55 9.49 7.10
C ALA A 42 19.25 10.29 6.97
N ALA A 43 18.86 11.02 8.03
CA ALA A 43 17.58 11.68 8.13
C ALA A 43 17.20 12.34 6.79
N ARG A 44 16.13 11.84 6.14
CA ARG A 44 15.73 12.31 4.82
C ARG A 44 15.47 13.82 4.86
N SER A 45 16.06 14.54 3.93
CA SER A 45 15.73 15.94 3.71
C SER A 45 14.41 16.04 2.95
N TYR A 46 13.48 16.82 3.47
CA TYR A 46 12.18 17.04 2.84
C TYR A 46 12.15 18.38 2.09
N PRO A 47 11.57 18.44 0.89
CA PRO A 47 11.43 19.69 0.15
C PRO A 47 10.41 20.62 0.82
N ALA A 48 10.45 21.90 0.43
CA ALA A 48 9.32 22.78 0.72
C ALA A 48 8.04 22.28 0.04
N LYS A 49 6.87 22.63 0.61
CA LYS A 49 5.57 22.22 0.05
C LYS A 49 5.46 22.70 -1.40
N PRO A 50 5.28 21.79 -2.38
CA PRO A 50 5.20 22.14 -3.79
C PRO A 50 3.79 22.63 -4.16
N ALA A 51 3.68 23.31 -5.30
CA ALA A 51 2.39 23.69 -5.89
C ALA A 51 1.75 22.50 -6.67
N ASP A 52 2.56 21.61 -7.20
CA ASP A 52 2.14 20.52 -8.08
C ASP A 52 2.76 19.19 -7.64
N VAL A 53 1.99 18.11 -7.74
CA VAL A 53 2.46 16.74 -7.51
C VAL A 53 1.88 15.78 -8.54
N TYR A 54 2.57 14.70 -8.80
CA TYR A 54 1.97 13.52 -9.41
C TYR A 54 1.33 12.65 -8.33
N LEU A 55 0.16 12.07 -8.65
CA LEU A 55 -0.40 10.97 -7.87
C LEU A 55 -0.20 9.65 -8.63
N PHE A 56 0.42 8.67 -7.98
CA PHE A 56 0.40 7.29 -8.44
C PHE A 56 -0.74 6.55 -7.75
N GLY A 57 -1.84 6.28 -8.51
CA GLY A 57 -3.09 5.76 -7.96
C GLY A 57 -3.04 4.31 -7.50
N THR A 58 -2.02 3.56 -7.90
CA THR A 58 -1.85 2.11 -7.68
C THR A 58 -2.98 1.24 -8.26
N CYS A 59 -2.65 0.05 -8.76
CA CYS A 59 -3.64 -0.82 -9.39
C CYS A 59 -4.76 -1.29 -8.45
N VAL A 60 -4.43 -1.54 -7.17
CA VAL A 60 -5.43 -2.02 -6.20
C VAL A 60 -6.38 -0.91 -5.78
N ILE A 61 -5.87 0.31 -5.61
CA ILE A 61 -6.73 1.48 -5.28
C ILE A 61 -7.64 1.78 -6.46
N ASP A 62 -7.09 1.87 -7.65
CA ASP A 62 -7.86 2.23 -8.86
C ASP A 62 -9.03 1.25 -9.12
N VAL A 63 -8.78 -0.05 -8.95
CA VAL A 63 -9.78 -1.09 -9.26
C VAL A 63 -10.74 -1.36 -8.10
N PHE A 64 -10.27 -1.41 -6.86
CA PHE A 64 -11.06 -1.89 -5.73
C PHE A 64 -11.44 -0.81 -4.70
N PHE A 65 -10.68 0.27 -4.62
CA PHE A 65 -10.86 1.34 -3.64
C PHE A 65 -10.79 2.74 -4.26
N PRO A 66 -11.47 3.02 -5.40
CA PRO A 66 -11.31 4.31 -6.09
C PRO A 66 -11.66 5.51 -5.20
N GLY A 67 -12.56 5.33 -4.23
CA GLY A 67 -12.86 6.34 -3.22
C GLY A 67 -11.64 6.76 -2.42
N ALA A 68 -10.76 5.82 -2.03
CA ALA A 68 -9.54 6.11 -1.28
C ALA A 68 -8.54 6.94 -2.10
N GLY A 69 -8.45 6.66 -3.40
CA GLY A 69 -7.65 7.47 -4.34
C GLY A 69 -8.16 8.90 -4.44
N MET A 70 -9.48 9.07 -4.59
CA MET A 70 -10.12 10.38 -4.63
C MET A 70 -9.97 11.14 -3.30
N ASP A 71 -10.03 10.44 -2.17
CA ASP A 71 -9.84 11.05 -0.87
C ASP A 71 -8.38 11.50 -0.64
N ALA A 72 -7.41 10.76 -1.17
CA ALA A 72 -6.01 11.18 -1.21
C ALA A 72 -5.83 12.47 -2.02
N ILE A 73 -6.47 12.57 -3.20
CA ILE A 73 -6.47 13.80 -4.01
C ILE A 73 -7.05 14.97 -3.21
N ARG A 74 -8.22 14.79 -2.61
CA ARG A 74 -8.88 15.85 -1.82
C ARG A 74 -8.05 16.33 -0.64
N LEU A 75 -7.33 15.41 0.04
CA LEU A 75 -6.41 15.79 1.12
C LEU A 75 -5.27 16.68 0.61
N LEU A 76 -4.70 16.36 -0.55
CA LEU A 76 -3.63 17.16 -1.18
C LEU A 76 -4.16 18.52 -1.67
N GLU A 77 -5.34 18.54 -2.30
CA GLU A 77 -5.98 19.76 -2.77
C GLU A 77 -6.36 20.71 -1.62
N ARG A 78 -6.77 20.18 -0.47
CA ARG A 78 -7.00 20.98 0.77
C ARG A 78 -5.72 21.69 1.24
N GLU A 79 -4.55 21.15 0.92
CA GLU A 79 -3.26 21.78 1.18
C GLU A 79 -2.85 22.79 0.10
N GLY A 80 -3.72 23.06 -0.88
CA GLY A 80 -3.45 23.99 -1.99
C GLY A 80 -2.54 23.39 -3.07
N ILE A 81 -2.42 22.07 -3.14
CA ILE A 81 -1.58 21.37 -4.10
C ILE A 81 -2.43 20.91 -5.29
N ARG A 82 -1.94 21.18 -6.49
CA ARG A 82 -2.53 20.66 -7.73
C ARG A 82 -2.05 19.23 -7.96
N VAL A 83 -3.00 18.32 -8.12
CA VAL A 83 -2.71 16.89 -8.33
C VAL A 83 -2.80 16.53 -9.82
N HIS A 84 -1.72 15.98 -10.37
CA HIS A 84 -1.65 15.47 -11.72
C HIS A 84 -1.71 13.95 -11.71
N PHE A 85 -2.68 13.40 -12.43
CA PHE A 85 -2.90 11.96 -12.53
C PHE A 85 -2.63 11.48 -13.96
N PRO A 86 -1.43 10.95 -14.28
CA PRO A 86 -1.15 10.37 -15.60
C PRO A 86 -2.07 9.19 -15.88
N GLN A 87 -2.90 9.27 -16.92
CA GLN A 87 -3.93 8.26 -17.22
C GLN A 87 -3.35 6.90 -17.63
N ALA A 88 -2.13 6.87 -18.18
CA ALA A 88 -1.50 5.64 -18.65
C ALA A 88 -0.75 4.87 -17.55
N GLN A 89 -0.84 5.30 -16.28
CA GLN A 89 -0.23 4.56 -15.18
C GLN A 89 -0.87 3.17 -14.99
N SER A 90 -0.09 2.24 -14.46
CA SER A 90 -0.52 0.86 -14.25
C SER A 90 -0.06 0.35 -12.87
N CYS A 91 0.39 -0.88 -12.76
CA CYS A 91 0.96 -1.44 -11.54
C CYS A 91 2.35 -0.86 -11.24
N CYS A 92 2.78 -0.86 -9.98
CA CYS A 92 4.17 -0.57 -9.60
C CYS A 92 5.17 -1.68 -9.98
N GLY A 93 4.71 -2.84 -10.40
CA GLY A 93 5.55 -4.01 -10.72
C GLY A 93 5.83 -4.94 -9.52
N GLN A 94 5.43 -4.59 -8.30
CA GLN A 94 5.72 -5.38 -7.11
C GLN A 94 5.24 -6.85 -7.18
N PRO A 95 4.03 -7.19 -7.67
CA PRO A 95 3.59 -8.57 -7.76
C PRO A 95 4.47 -9.43 -8.66
N ALA A 96 4.93 -8.90 -9.79
CA ALA A 96 5.87 -9.58 -10.68
C ALA A 96 7.24 -9.73 -10.01
N TYR A 97 7.77 -8.65 -9.44
CA TYR A 97 9.06 -8.63 -8.73
C TYR A 97 9.11 -9.65 -7.61
N THR A 98 8.14 -9.67 -6.72
CA THR A 98 8.10 -10.60 -5.57
C THR A 98 7.84 -12.04 -5.96
N SER A 99 7.35 -12.29 -7.17
CA SER A 99 7.12 -13.62 -7.73
C SER A 99 8.31 -14.13 -8.56
N GLY A 100 9.37 -13.33 -8.72
CA GLY A 100 10.57 -13.69 -9.48
C GLY A 100 10.47 -13.43 -10.98
N TYR A 101 9.40 -12.79 -11.46
CA TYR A 101 9.21 -12.37 -12.85
C TYR A 101 9.91 -11.03 -13.07
N THR A 102 11.25 -11.07 -13.10
CA THR A 102 12.09 -9.85 -13.09
C THR A 102 11.95 -9.05 -14.37
N ASP A 103 11.84 -9.71 -15.53
CA ASP A 103 11.77 -9.04 -16.83
C ASP A 103 10.42 -8.32 -16.98
N GLU A 104 9.32 -8.94 -16.59
CA GLU A 104 8.00 -8.33 -16.58
C GLU A 104 7.94 -7.16 -15.58
N ALA A 105 8.60 -7.31 -14.42
CA ALA A 105 8.71 -6.23 -13.45
C ALA A 105 9.50 -5.03 -14.02
N ARG A 106 10.58 -5.27 -14.79
CA ARG A 106 11.33 -4.22 -15.50
C ARG A 106 10.49 -3.49 -16.53
N GLU A 107 9.73 -4.22 -17.36
CA GLU A 107 8.87 -3.60 -18.39
C GLU A 107 7.87 -2.65 -17.74
N VAL A 108 7.18 -3.10 -16.69
CA VAL A 108 6.25 -2.27 -15.93
C VAL A 108 6.97 -1.06 -15.33
N ALA A 109 8.13 -1.26 -14.70
CA ALA A 109 8.89 -0.17 -14.07
C ALA A 109 9.37 0.87 -15.10
N ARG A 110 9.82 0.46 -16.30
CA ARG A 110 10.19 1.38 -17.39
C ARG A 110 9.01 2.27 -17.82
N ALA A 111 7.82 1.68 -17.93
CA ALA A 111 6.62 2.44 -18.26
C ALA A 111 6.33 3.51 -17.20
N GLN A 112 6.49 3.19 -15.90
CA GLN A 112 6.29 4.16 -14.84
C GLN A 112 7.40 5.24 -14.83
N LEU A 113 8.67 4.87 -15.05
CA LEU A 113 9.76 5.85 -15.18
C LEU A 113 9.48 6.89 -16.28
N ALA A 114 8.97 6.45 -17.43
CA ALA A 114 8.62 7.33 -18.53
C ALA A 114 7.44 8.26 -18.18
N LEU A 115 6.42 7.77 -17.48
CA LEU A 115 5.25 8.57 -17.09
C LEU A 115 5.55 9.63 -16.04
N PHE A 116 6.45 9.33 -15.13
CA PHE A 116 6.85 10.24 -14.05
C PHE A 116 8.22 10.88 -14.31
N ALA A 117 8.53 11.21 -15.57
CA ALA A 117 9.82 11.81 -15.94
C ALA A 117 9.99 13.28 -15.52
N GLY A 118 8.90 14.01 -15.20
CA GLY A 118 8.96 15.40 -14.73
C GLY A 118 9.50 15.51 -13.29
N ASP A 119 9.73 16.74 -12.84
CA ASP A 119 10.41 17.02 -11.55
C ASP A 119 9.46 17.05 -10.33
N TRP A 120 8.17 16.98 -10.53
CA TRP A 120 7.22 17.05 -9.41
C TRP A 120 7.33 15.82 -8.49
N PRO A 121 7.10 15.99 -7.20
CA PRO A 121 6.99 14.85 -6.29
C PRO A 121 5.92 13.86 -6.74
N VAL A 122 6.18 12.58 -6.54
CA VAL A 122 5.21 11.50 -6.78
C VAL A 122 4.68 11.04 -5.43
N VAL A 123 3.40 11.31 -5.19
CA VAL A 123 2.70 10.88 -3.96
C VAL A 123 1.97 9.58 -4.22
N ILE A 124 2.18 8.60 -3.36
CA ILE A 124 1.63 7.25 -3.50
C ILE A 124 0.83 6.89 -2.24
N PRO A 125 -0.49 6.74 -2.32
CA PRO A 125 -1.31 6.33 -1.18
C PRO A 125 -1.24 4.83 -0.90
N SER A 126 -0.02 4.28 -0.92
CA SER A 126 0.29 2.87 -0.63
C SER A 126 1.76 2.74 -0.32
N GLY A 127 2.10 2.36 0.90
CA GLY A 127 3.49 2.28 1.32
C GLY A 127 4.26 1.16 0.63
N SER A 128 3.62 0.05 0.29
CA SER A 128 4.25 -1.05 -0.43
C SER A 128 4.63 -0.67 -1.87
N CYS A 129 3.75 0.07 -2.57
CA CYS A 129 4.06 0.59 -3.91
C CYS A 129 5.12 1.70 -3.86
N ALA A 130 5.08 2.56 -2.84
CA ALA A 130 6.13 3.58 -2.64
C ALA A 130 7.49 2.95 -2.38
N GLY A 131 7.55 1.87 -1.59
CA GLY A 131 8.77 1.08 -1.38
C GLY A 131 9.31 0.46 -2.67
N MET A 132 8.41 -0.01 -3.55
CA MET A 132 8.81 -0.51 -4.86
C MET A 132 9.55 0.55 -5.69
N PHE A 133 9.01 1.78 -5.77
CA PHE A 133 9.63 2.90 -6.49
C PHE A 133 10.94 3.38 -5.82
N ARG A 134 10.98 3.41 -4.49
CA ARG A 134 12.14 3.95 -3.75
C ARG A 134 13.32 3.00 -3.66
N HIS A 135 13.07 1.71 -3.56
CA HIS A 135 14.10 0.73 -3.19
C HIS A 135 14.29 -0.35 -4.24
N HIS A 136 13.21 -0.98 -4.71
CA HIS A 136 13.33 -2.17 -5.54
C HIS A 136 13.64 -1.88 -7.01
N TYR A 137 13.31 -0.69 -7.51
CA TYR A 137 13.70 -0.29 -8.86
C TYR A 137 15.22 -0.21 -9.03
N PHE A 138 15.98 0.12 -7.99
CA PHE A 138 17.44 0.05 -8.03
C PHE A 138 17.95 -1.36 -8.30
N GLU A 139 17.35 -2.37 -7.69
CA GLU A 139 17.73 -3.76 -7.94
C GLU A 139 17.30 -4.24 -9.33
N LEU A 140 16.14 -3.81 -9.81
CA LEU A 140 15.66 -4.14 -11.15
C LEU A 140 16.61 -3.64 -12.26
N PHE A 141 17.19 -2.46 -12.06
CA PHE A 141 18.01 -1.78 -13.08
C PHE A 141 19.49 -1.70 -12.73
N LYS A 142 19.97 -2.50 -11.77
CA LYS A 142 21.36 -2.44 -11.29
C LYS A 142 22.42 -2.56 -12.37
N ASP A 143 22.11 -3.23 -13.47
CA ASP A 143 23.00 -3.45 -14.61
C ASP A 143 22.82 -2.40 -15.73
N GLU A 144 22.03 -1.35 -15.51
CA GLU A 144 21.66 -0.33 -16.49
C GLU A 144 21.96 1.09 -15.96
N PRO A 145 23.18 1.59 -16.10
CA PRO A 145 23.61 2.86 -15.49
C PRO A 145 22.75 4.08 -15.89
N GLU A 146 22.30 4.16 -17.13
CA GLU A 146 21.46 5.28 -17.62
C GLU A 146 20.06 5.23 -16.98
N THR A 147 19.47 4.03 -16.89
CA THR A 147 18.17 3.83 -16.23
C THR A 147 18.27 4.08 -14.72
N LEU A 148 19.39 3.71 -14.09
CA LEU A 148 19.62 3.98 -12.66
C LEU A 148 19.59 5.48 -12.31
N GLN A 149 20.00 6.36 -13.21
CA GLN A 149 19.89 7.81 -12.97
C GLN A 149 18.41 8.24 -12.91
N GLN A 150 17.58 7.70 -13.80
CA GLN A 150 16.13 7.96 -13.78
C GLN A 150 15.48 7.38 -12.51
N VAL A 151 15.88 6.16 -12.10
CA VAL A 151 15.44 5.53 -10.85
C VAL A 151 15.81 6.39 -9.65
N ALA A 152 17.04 6.88 -9.58
CA ALA A 152 17.50 7.73 -8.49
C ALA A 152 16.69 9.05 -8.41
N SER A 153 16.43 9.68 -9.57
CA SER A 153 15.60 10.88 -9.65
C SER A 153 14.16 10.60 -9.17
N LEU A 154 13.53 9.51 -9.64
CA LEU A 154 12.19 9.14 -9.23
C LEU A 154 12.12 8.78 -7.74
N SER A 155 13.07 7.99 -7.24
CA SER A 155 13.17 7.58 -5.84
C SER A 155 13.26 8.77 -4.90
N ALA A 156 14.11 9.75 -5.21
CA ALA A 156 14.33 10.94 -4.37
C ALA A 156 13.06 11.76 -4.16
N ARG A 157 12.17 11.80 -5.13
CA ARG A 157 10.92 12.58 -5.11
C ARG A 157 9.66 11.72 -4.93
N THR A 158 9.80 10.42 -4.64
CA THR A 158 8.69 9.53 -4.29
C THR A 158 8.40 9.60 -2.79
N PHE A 159 7.15 9.78 -2.43
CA PHE A 159 6.67 9.86 -1.05
C PHE A 159 5.44 8.97 -0.86
N GLU A 160 5.36 8.28 0.26
CA GLU A 160 4.09 7.73 0.71
C GLU A 160 3.18 8.87 1.20
N LEU A 161 1.86 8.72 1.04
CA LEU A 161 0.90 9.80 1.33
C LEU A 161 1.01 10.34 2.77
N ALA A 162 1.08 9.46 3.78
CA ALA A 162 1.17 9.89 5.17
C ALA A 162 2.49 10.60 5.47
N GLU A 163 3.60 10.12 4.89
CA GLU A 163 4.90 10.78 4.92
C GLU A 163 4.80 12.18 4.30
N PHE A 164 4.20 12.29 3.13
CA PHE A 164 4.10 13.56 2.42
C PHE A 164 3.24 14.59 3.18
N LEU A 165 2.08 14.16 3.68
CA LEU A 165 1.21 15.03 4.47
C LEU A 165 1.89 15.53 5.75
N LEU A 166 2.60 14.63 6.46
CA LEU A 166 3.25 14.96 7.72
C LEU A 166 4.49 15.82 7.54
N GLU A 167 5.40 15.41 6.65
CA GLU A 167 6.76 15.94 6.58
C GLU A 167 6.92 17.06 5.53
N VAL A 168 6.17 17.00 4.44
CA VAL A 168 6.24 18.01 3.38
C VAL A 168 5.16 19.07 3.57
N CYS A 169 3.90 18.65 3.70
CA CYS A 169 2.79 19.59 3.93
C CYS A 169 2.76 20.13 5.36
N LYS A 170 3.30 19.36 6.32
CA LYS A 170 3.28 19.69 7.76
C LYS A 170 1.86 19.95 8.27
N VAL A 171 0.93 19.09 7.81
CA VAL A 171 -0.48 19.24 8.14
C VAL A 171 -0.74 19.28 9.64
N ARG A 172 -1.76 20.03 10.03
CA ARG A 172 -2.33 20.02 11.37
C ARG A 172 -3.81 19.73 11.23
N PHE A 173 -4.21 18.56 11.72
CA PHE A 173 -5.59 18.12 11.66
C PHE A 173 -6.32 18.35 12.97
N GLU A 174 -7.55 18.80 12.87
CA GLU A 174 -8.49 18.87 13.98
C GLU A 174 -9.52 17.76 13.81
N HIS A 175 -9.74 16.99 14.86
CA HIS A 175 -10.70 15.90 14.83
C HIS A 175 -12.13 16.45 14.85
N THR A 176 -12.94 15.95 13.91
CA THR A 176 -14.38 16.22 13.86
C THR A 176 -15.16 14.92 14.01
N GLY A 177 -16.16 14.90 14.86
CA GLY A 177 -17.01 13.75 15.07
C GLY A 177 -16.91 13.14 16.47
N ALA A 178 -17.62 12.04 16.67
CA ALA A 178 -17.59 11.32 17.95
C ALA A 178 -16.25 10.63 18.20
N PRO A 179 -15.82 10.48 19.47
CA PRO A 179 -14.66 9.71 19.80
C PRO A 179 -14.73 8.28 19.24
N VAL A 180 -13.57 7.73 18.83
CA VAL A 180 -13.50 6.40 18.23
C VAL A 180 -12.25 5.65 18.70
N ARG A 181 -12.41 4.34 18.97
CA ARG A 181 -11.30 3.41 19.16
C ARG A 181 -10.89 2.81 17.83
N LEU A 182 -9.64 2.97 17.46
CA LEU A 182 -9.09 2.67 16.15
C LEU A 182 -7.90 1.72 16.23
N ALA A 183 -7.92 0.64 15.45
CA ALA A 183 -6.73 -0.18 15.18
C ALA A 183 -6.07 0.26 13.87
N LEU A 184 -4.77 0.53 13.93
CA LEU A 184 -3.98 0.82 12.73
C LEU A 184 -3.27 -0.46 12.26
N HIS A 185 -3.70 -1.02 11.13
CA HIS A 185 -2.96 -2.07 10.46
C HIS A 185 -1.85 -1.46 9.60
N THR A 186 -0.61 -1.90 9.84
CA THR A 186 0.56 -1.46 9.07
C THR A 186 1.06 -2.60 8.18
N SER A 187 1.09 -2.36 6.86
CA SER A 187 1.64 -3.30 5.90
C SER A 187 3.08 -3.67 6.24
N CYS A 188 3.42 -4.96 6.15
CA CYS A 188 4.74 -5.45 6.52
C CYS A 188 5.86 -4.87 5.63
N SER A 189 5.62 -4.72 4.32
CA SER A 189 6.55 -4.09 3.37
C SER A 189 6.68 -2.59 3.68
N ALA A 190 5.57 -1.88 3.72
CA ALA A 190 5.54 -0.44 3.99
C ALA A 190 6.18 -0.06 5.34
N ARG A 191 5.99 -0.90 6.37
CA ARG A 191 6.65 -0.73 7.67
C ARG A 191 8.17 -0.82 7.57
N ARG A 192 8.68 -1.79 6.81
CA ARG A 192 10.13 -2.07 6.72
C ARG A 192 10.85 -1.10 5.80
N GLU A 193 10.17 -0.64 4.76
CA GLU A 193 10.77 0.11 3.66
C GLU A 193 10.50 1.61 3.75
N MET A 194 9.32 2.00 4.23
CA MET A 194 8.84 3.38 4.20
C MET A 194 8.51 3.96 5.57
N ASN A 195 8.65 3.19 6.65
CA ASN A 195 8.30 3.61 8.00
C ASN A 195 6.86 4.17 8.13
N THR A 196 5.94 3.74 7.27
CA THR A 196 4.56 4.25 7.21
C THR A 196 3.81 4.14 8.53
N HIS A 197 4.17 3.16 9.37
CA HIS A 197 3.61 3.01 10.71
C HIS A 197 3.93 4.22 11.62
N LEU A 198 5.08 4.87 11.46
CA LEU A 198 5.44 6.06 12.24
C LEU A 198 4.64 7.27 11.75
N HIS A 199 4.58 7.49 10.44
CA HIS A 199 3.85 8.61 9.84
C HIS A 199 2.35 8.49 10.09
N GLY A 200 1.75 7.31 9.90
CA GLY A 200 0.35 7.06 10.18
C GLY A 200 -0.01 7.27 11.65
N ARG A 201 0.82 6.78 12.59
CA ARG A 201 0.65 7.01 14.02
C ARG A 201 0.73 8.49 14.39
N ALA A 202 1.70 9.21 13.80
CA ALA A 202 1.88 10.65 14.06
C ALA A 202 0.68 11.48 13.57
N LEU A 203 0.11 11.16 12.40
CA LEU A 203 -1.10 11.81 11.91
C LEU A 203 -2.31 11.51 12.80
N LEU A 204 -2.51 10.25 13.19
CA LEU A 204 -3.60 9.87 14.09
C LEU A 204 -3.48 10.49 15.48
N ALA A 205 -2.26 10.66 15.99
CA ALA A 205 -2.02 11.30 17.29
C ALA A 205 -2.40 12.79 17.33
N GLN A 206 -2.58 13.45 16.18
CA GLN A 206 -3.10 14.82 16.11
C GLN A 206 -4.62 14.88 16.42
N LEU A 207 -5.31 13.75 16.33
CA LEU A 207 -6.77 13.67 16.39
C LEU A 207 -7.23 13.36 17.83
N ALA A 208 -7.52 14.38 18.63
CA ALA A 208 -7.83 14.25 20.05
C ALA A 208 -8.99 13.28 20.37
N GLY A 209 -9.90 13.04 19.42
CA GLY A 209 -11.01 12.09 19.59
C GLY A 209 -10.72 10.68 19.10
N VAL A 210 -9.49 10.37 18.68
CA VAL A 210 -9.11 9.06 18.17
C VAL A 210 -8.21 8.35 19.19
N GLU A 211 -8.74 7.33 19.83
CA GLU A 211 -7.96 6.42 20.68
C GLU A 211 -7.39 5.30 19.80
N ARG A 212 -6.08 5.35 19.50
CA ARG A 212 -5.41 4.24 18.82
C ARG A 212 -5.21 3.10 19.79
N VAL A 213 -5.86 1.97 19.53
CA VAL A 213 -5.64 0.74 20.29
C VAL A 213 -4.56 -0.12 19.65
N GLU A 214 -3.75 -0.75 20.46
CA GLU A 214 -2.78 -1.73 19.99
C GLU A 214 -3.45 -3.08 19.78
N HIS A 215 -2.91 -3.88 18.88
CA HIS A 215 -3.37 -5.24 18.66
C HIS A 215 -2.19 -6.17 18.49
N ASP A 216 -2.38 -7.43 18.84
CA ASP A 216 -1.40 -8.46 18.61
C ASP A 216 -1.09 -8.59 17.10
N HIS A 217 0.07 -9.10 16.77
CA HIS A 217 0.49 -9.31 15.38
C HIS A 217 0.56 -8.02 14.52
N GLU A 218 0.64 -6.82 15.11
CA GLU A 218 0.63 -5.56 14.35
C GLU A 218 1.70 -5.52 13.23
N SER A 219 2.90 -6.03 13.51
CA SER A 219 4.02 -6.05 12.58
C SER A 219 4.00 -7.22 11.59
N GLU A 220 3.08 -8.17 11.75
CA GLU A 220 3.01 -9.37 10.93
C GLU A 220 2.22 -9.12 9.63
N CYS A 221 2.51 -9.97 8.63
CA CYS A 221 1.86 -9.89 7.33
C CYS A 221 0.37 -10.26 7.44
N CYS A 222 -0.46 -9.56 6.67
CA CYS A 222 -1.89 -9.86 6.53
C CYS A 222 -2.19 -11.04 5.59
N GLY A 223 -1.15 -11.64 4.98
CA GLY A 223 -1.32 -12.75 4.03
C GLY A 223 -1.64 -12.34 2.58
N PHE A 224 -1.85 -11.07 2.25
CA PHE A 224 -2.17 -10.66 0.88
C PHE A 224 -1.04 -11.00 -0.11
N GLY A 225 0.15 -10.39 0.06
CA GLY A 225 1.36 -10.69 -0.72
C GLY A 225 1.22 -10.62 -2.25
N GLY A 226 0.23 -9.85 -2.78
CA GLY A 226 -0.05 -9.79 -4.22
C GLY A 226 -0.49 -11.15 -4.77
N SER A 227 0.33 -11.76 -5.61
CA SER A 227 0.07 -13.10 -6.19
C SER A 227 0.09 -14.22 -5.15
N PHE A 228 0.69 -14.02 -3.98
CA PHE A 228 0.82 -15.03 -2.92
C PHE A 228 -0.55 -15.51 -2.42
N SER A 229 -1.50 -14.61 -2.20
CA SER A 229 -2.84 -14.98 -1.73
C SER A 229 -3.61 -15.88 -2.70
N VAL A 230 -3.30 -15.79 -4.00
CA VAL A 230 -3.89 -16.65 -5.04
C VAL A 230 -3.14 -17.97 -5.17
N ARG A 231 -1.80 -17.93 -5.09
CA ARG A 231 -0.95 -19.12 -5.28
C ARG A 231 -0.87 -20.02 -4.05
N MET A 232 -1.03 -19.45 -2.86
CA MET A 232 -0.93 -20.13 -1.56
C MET A 232 -2.15 -19.78 -0.68
N PRO A 233 -3.38 -20.06 -1.14
CA PRO A 233 -4.60 -19.57 -0.50
C PRO A 233 -4.79 -20.10 0.93
N GLU A 234 -4.35 -21.31 1.23
CA GLU A 234 -4.45 -21.89 2.57
C GLU A 234 -3.58 -21.16 3.58
N ILE A 235 -2.31 -20.85 3.20
CA ILE A 235 -1.37 -20.12 4.06
C ILE A 235 -1.85 -18.68 4.23
N SER A 236 -2.22 -18.02 3.12
CA SER A 236 -2.77 -16.67 3.15
C SER A 236 -4.03 -16.59 4.03
N GLY A 237 -4.88 -17.59 3.92
CA GLY A 237 -6.12 -17.71 4.71
C GLY A 237 -5.83 -17.83 6.21
N ALA A 238 -4.87 -18.65 6.62
CA ALA A 238 -4.47 -18.77 8.02
C ALA A 238 -3.91 -17.44 8.55
N MET A 239 -2.99 -16.79 7.80
CA MET A 239 -2.41 -15.50 8.18
C MET A 239 -3.46 -14.40 8.36
N VAL A 240 -4.44 -14.31 7.46
CA VAL A 240 -5.48 -13.28 7.58
C VAL A 240 -6.48 -13.58 8.68
N GLN A 241 -6.73 -14.85 9.00
CA GLN A 241 -7.57 -15.25 10.14
C GLN A 241 -6.93 -14.80 11.46
N ASP A 242 -5.64 -15.07 11.67
CA ASP A 242 -4.90 -14.60 12.85
C ASP A 242 -4.93 -13.07 12.94
N LYS A 243 -4.70 -12.38 11.82
CA LYS A 243 -4.75 -10.91 11.75
C LYS A 243 -6.13 -10.38 12.11
N THR A 244 -7.21 -10.93 11.57
CA THR A 244 -8.56 -10.46 11.87
C THR A 244 -9.00 -10.79 13.30
N ALA A 245 -8.55 -11.92 13.85
CA ALA A 245 -8.77 -12.26 15.24
C ALA A 245 -8.09 -11.24 16.18
N ALA A 246 -6.84 -10.89 15.90
CA ALA A 246 -6.10 -9.88 16.68
C ALA A 246 -6.75 -8.49 16.59
N LEU A 247 -7.20 -8.07 15.41
CA LEU A 247 -7.91 -6.81 15.21
C LEU A 247 -9.22 -6.76 16.00
N LYS A 248 -10.01 -7.82 15.98
CA LYS A 248 -11.23 -7.94 16.81
C LYS A 248 -10.93 -7.94 18.29
N GLY A 249 -9.91 -8.70 18.70
CA GLY A 249 -9.48 -8.82 20.10
C GLY A 249 -9.03 -7.49 20.71
N SER A 250 -8.57 -6.52 19.90
CA SER A 250 -8.20 -5.18 20.38
C SER A 250 -9.37 -4.34 20.87
N GLY A 251 -10.60 -4.71 20.53
CA GLY A 251 -11.79 -3.92 20.83
C GLY A 251 -11.87 -2.61 20.06
N ALA A 252 -11.18 -2.52 18.90
CA ALA A 252 -11.31 -1.39 17.99
C ALA A 252 -12.71 -1.37 17.36
N ALA A 253 -13.27 -0.19 17.22
CA ALA A 253 -14.51 0.04 16.50
C ALA A 253 -14.28 0.23 14.99
N GLU A 254 -13.08 0.69 14.62
CA GLU A 254 -12.67 0.91 13.24
C GLU A 254 -11.25 0.37 13.00
N VAL A 255 -10.96 -0.03 11.77
CA VAL A 255 -9.64 -0.47 11.33
C VAL A 255 -9.19 0.43 10.18
N VAL A 256 -7.95 0.89 10.22
CA VAL A 256 -7.38 1.74 9.18
C VAL A 256 -6.06 1.15 8.68
N SER A 257 -5.80 1.26 7.39
CA SER A 257 -4.51 0.93 6.79
C SER A 257 -4.17 1.89 5.66
N ALA A 258 -2.88 2.08 5.39
CA ALA A 258 -2.38 2.82 4.24
C ALA A 258 -2.12 1.92 3.02
N ASP A 259 -2.48 0.63 3.06
CA ASP A 259 -2.28 -0.32 1.97
C ASP A 259 -3.58 -1.07 1.64
N CYS A 260 -4.16 -0.76 0.48
CA CYS A 260 -5.41 -1.37 0.04
C CYS A 260 -5.29 -2.87 -0.27
N GLY A 261 -4.11 -3.38 -0.61
CA GLY A 261 -3.89 -4.82 -0.73
C GLY A 261 -4.13 -5.57 0.59
N CYS A 262 -3.66 -4.99 1.70
CA CYS A 262 -3.96 -5.53 3.03
C CYS A 262 -5.45 -5.43 3.36
N LEU A 263 -6.08 -4.28 3.06
CA LEU A 263 -7.51 -4.09 3.30
C LEU A 263 -8.38 -5.06 2.52
N LEU A 264 -8.01 -5.37 1.27
CA LEU A 264 -8.73 -6.34 0.45
C LEU A 264 -8.78 -7.71 1.12
N ASN A 265 -7.63 -8.19 1.63
CA ASN A 265 -7.55 -9.49 2.29
C ASN A 265 -8.26 -9.48 3.66
N ILE A 266 -8.03 -8.45 4.47
CA ILE A 266 -8.64 -8.30 5.80
C ILE A 266 -10.16 -8.17 5.70
N ASN A 267 -10.67 -7.30 4.83
CA ASN A 267 -12.10 -7.09 4.64
C ASN A 267 -12.79 -8.33 4.07
N GLY A 268 -12.15 -9.03 3.12
CA GLY A 268 -12.67 -10.31 2.61
C GLY A 268 -12.77 -11.36 3.69
N CYS A 269 -11.82 -11.42 4.63
CA CYS A 269 -11.88 -12.33 5.76
C CYS A 269 -13.00 -11.94 6.74
N PHE A 270 -13.16 -10.68 7.10
CA PHE A 270 -14.27 -10.20 7.94
C PHE A 270 -15.62 -10.50 7.31
N GLU A 271 -15.77 -10.26 6.01
CA GLU A 271 -17.00 -10.55 5.28
C GLU A 271 -17.34 -12.04 5.31
N LYS A 272 -16.36 -12.89 5.04
CA LYS A 272 -16.53 -14.37 5.09
C LYS A 272 -16.91 -14.87 6.49
N GLN A 273 -16.45 -14.20 7.54
CA GLN A 273 -16.77 -14.51 8.93
C GLN A 273 -18.12 -13.93 9.39
N GLY A 274 -18.80 -13.13 8.57
CA GLY A 274 -20.04 -12.43 8.94
C GLY A 274 -19.82 -11.29 9.94
N ASP A 275 -18.57 -10.81 10.07
CA ASP A 275 -18.24 -9.68 10.94
C ASP A 275 -18.73 -8.35 10.37
N THR A 276 -19.04 -7.42 11.26
CA THR A 276 -19.40 -6.03 10.90
C THR A 276 -18.19 -5.10 10.84
N LEU A 277 -17.07 -5.48 11.47
CA LEU A 277 -15.85 -4.68 11.44
C LEU A 277 -15.32 -4.61 10.00
N ARG A 278 -14.91 -3.42 9.58
CA ARG A 278 -14.32 -3.17 8.26
C ARG A 278 -13.12 -2.25 8.39
N GLY A 279 -12.14 -2.52 7.54
CA GLY A 279 -10.99 -1.64 7.37
C GLY A 279 -11.23 -0.63 6.26
N GLU A 280 -10.83 0.61 6.47
CA GLU A 280 -10.82 1.65 5.45
C GLU A 280 -9.40 2.20 5.23
N HIS A 281 -9.19 2.88 4.12
CA HIS A 281 -7.90 3.50 3.82
C HIS A 281 -7.67 4.72 4.70
N LEU A 282 -6.41 4.93 5.12
CA LEU A 282 -6.03 6.07 5.98
C LEU A 282 -6.48 7.42 5.39
N ALA A 283 -6.38 7.61 4.06
CA ALA A 283 -6.84 8.84 3.41
C ALA A 283 -8.33 9.09 3.63
N SER A 284 -9.16 8.04 3.47
CA SER A 284 -10.62 8.15 3.67
C SER A 284 -10.96 8.45 5.13
N PHE A 285 -10.29 7.78 6.06
CA PHE A 285 -10.43 8.06 7.48
C PHE A 285 -10.07 9.52 7.81
N LEU A 286 -8.89 9.97 7.39
CA LEU A 286 -8.42 11.33 7.65
C LEU A 286 -9.37 12.37 7.05
N LEU A 287 -9.77 12.20 5.79
CA LEU A 287 -10.68 13.16 5.13
C LEU A 287 -12.02 13.24 5.87
N ARG A 288 -12.61 12.10 6.24
CA ARG A 288 -13.89 12.00 6.92
C ARG A 288 -13.85 12.57 8.35
N ARG A 289 -12.72 12.47 9.02
CA ARG A 289 -12.55 12.77 10.45
C ARG A 289 -11.85 14.10 10.72
N THR A 290 -11.46 14.85 9.69
CA THR A 290 -10.66 16.07 9.90
C THR A 290 -11.19 17.26 9.18
N THR A 291 -10.93 18.43 9.78
CA THR A 291 -10.83 19.69 9.07
C THR A 291 -9.37 20.10 9.02
N SER A 292 -8.93 20.75 7.95
CA SER A 292 -7.65 21.47 8.02
C SER A 292 -7.81 22.60 9.04
N ALA A 293 -6.85 22.77 9.95
CA ALA A 293 -6.79 24.00 10.71
C ALA A 293 -6.71 25.16 9.68
N SER A 294 -7.69 26.04 9.68
CA SER A 294 -7.65 27.22 8.83
C SER A 294 -6.35 27.95 9.15
N THR A 295 -5.44 28.03 8.19
CA THR A 295 -4.31 28.96 8.28
C THR A 295 -4.91 30.33 8.45
N GLY A 296 -4.89 30.83 9.68
CA GLY A 296 -5.41 32.15 10.03
C GLY A 296 -4.82 33.16 9.06
N GLY A 297 -5.71 33.72 8.24
CA GLY A 297 -5.32 34.77 7.32
C GLY A 297 -4.68 35.90 8.11
N VAL A 298 -3.42 36.15 7.84
CA VAL A 298 -2.83 37.46 8.13
C VAL A 298 -3.53 38.43 7.18
N ARG A 299 -4.35 39.26 7.77
CA ARG A 299 -4.92 40.46 7.13
C ARG A 299 -3.80 41.49 6.93
#